data_74a461a4b068bdbebb8b7e9dc1b6494b
#
_entry.id   74a461a4b068bdbebb8b7e9dc1b6494b
#
_cell.length_a   1.000
_cell.length_b   1.000
_cell.length_c   1.000
_cell.angle_alpha   90.00
_cell.angle_beta   90.00
_cell.angle_gamma   90.00
#
_symmetry.space_group_name_H-M   'P 1'
#
loop_
_entity.id
_entity.type
_entity.pdbx_description
1 polymer ?
#
loop_
_entity_poly.entity_id
_entity_poly.type
_entity_poly.pdbx_seq_one_letter_code
_entity_poly.pdbx_strand_id
1 'polypeptide(L)'
;MKRILLILCLLLSGLPFYAQQTGKVTAKFFPDPQVDIDTPAFAKKHGFTTYREMMTFLHDLATTYPERVKLQIVGRTQRGREIPMIKVSKGGNDKLRVLYTGCVHGNEPAGTEGLLYFMKQLTCDSQLSALLDKMDFYIMPSVNIDGS
;
A
#
# COMPACT_ATOMS: atom_id res chain seq x y z
N MET A 1 0.74 41.89 37.47
CA MET A 1 -0.21 40.86 37.03
C MET A 1 -0.06 40.50 35.52
N LYS A 2 -0.11 41.47 34.58
CA LYS A 2 0.02 41.18 33.12
C LYS A 2 1.33 40.48 32.70
N ARG A 3 2.48 40.85 33.32
CA ARG A 3 3.78 40.21 33.01
C ARG A 3 3.91 38.78 33.50
N ILE A 4 3.30 38.45 34.64
CA ILE A 4 3.26 37.08 35.19
C ILE A 4 2.41 36.17 34.31
N LEU A 5 1.25 36.67 33.81
CA LEU A 5 0.39 35.93 32.91
C LEU A 5 1.08 35.61 31.57
N LEU A 6 1.88 36.57 31.03
CA LEU A 6 2.63 36.37 29.78
C LEU A 6 3.73 35.29 29.92
N ILE A 7 4.42 35.28 31.06
CA ILE A 7 5.45 34.28 31.37
C ILE A 7 4.81 32.91 31.55
N LEU A 8 3.64 32.82 32.19
CA LEU A 8 2.90 31.57 32.34
C LEU A 8 2.41 31.00 30.99
N CYS A 9 1.95 31.86 30.07
CA CYS A 9 1.58 31.47 28.71
C CYS A 9 2.78 30.98 27.89
N LEU A 10 3.95 31.65 28.04
CA LEU A 10 5.18 31.21 27.36
C LEU A 10 5.73 29.88 27.89
N LEU A 11 5.58 29.61 29.20
CA LEU A 11 5.98 28.35 29.82
C LEU A 11 5.02 27.20 29.39
N LEU A 12 3.74 27.47 29.22
CA LEU A 12 2.76 26.50 28.75
C LEU A 12 2.90 26.17 27.26
N SER A 13 3.32 27.12 26.42
CA SER A 13 3.58 26.89 25.00
C SER A 13 4.85 26.08 24.72
N GLY A 14 5.75 25.94 25.68
CA GLY A 14 6.94 25.09 25.61
C GLY A 14 6.73 23.65 26.06
N LEU A 15 5.56 23.30 26.58
CA LEU A 15 5.25 21.90 26.90
C LEU A 15 4.92 21.15 25.61
N PRO A 16 5.70 20.11 25.27
CA PRO A 16 5.32 19.28 24.13
C PRO A 16 3.98 18.63 24.46
N PHE A 17 2.93 19.03 23.76
CA PHE A 17 1.67 18.29 23.76
C PHE A 17 1.91 16.96 23.05
N TYR A 18 2.27 15.93 23.78
CA TYR A 18 2.28 14.57 23.28
C TYR A 18 0.82 14.11 23.13
N ALA A 19 0.17 14.54 22.03
CA ALA A 19 -1.14 14.03 21.65
C ALA A 19 -1.07 12.57 21.17
N GLN A 20 0.15 12.09 20.87
CA GLN A 20 0.37 10.69 20.47
C GLN A 20 0.58 9.82 21.70
N GLN A 21 -0.12 8.71 21.73
CA GLN A 21 0.08 7.71 22.77
C GLN A 21 1.51 7.16 22.68
N THR A 22 2.09 6.83 23.86
CA THR A 22 3.42 6.22 23.88
C THR A 22 3.43 4.86 23.18
N GLY A 23 4.53 4.48 22.57
CA GLY A 23 4.68 3.19 21.89
C GLY A 23 4.30 1.98 22.78
N LYS A 24 4.51 2.08 24.10
CA LYS A 24 4.08 1.05 25.06
C LYS A 24 2.56 0.90 25.15
N VAL A 25 1.82 2.03 25.12
CA VAL A 25 0.36 2.00 25.15
C VAL A 25 -0.17 1.48 23.83
N THR A 26 0.39 1.94 22.70
CA THR A 26 0.02 1.45 21.37
C THR A 26 0.22 -0.05 21.25
N ALA A 27 1.38 -0.58 21.64
CA ALA A 27 1.67 -2.01 21.57
C ALA A 27 0.74 -2.87 22.45
N LYS A 28 0.21 -2.31 23.55
CA LYS A 28 -0.73 -3.04 24.43
C LYS A 28 -2.10 -3.23 23.78
N PHE A 29 -2.60 -2.23 23.06
CA PHE A 29 -3.94 -2.26 22.48
C PHE A 29 -3.95 -2.65 21.01
N PHE A 30 -2.84 -2.42 20.32
CA PHE A 30 -2.63 -2.73 18.91
C PHE A 30 -1.28 -3.43 18.76
N PRO A 31 -1.17 -4.70 19.22
CA PRO A 31 0.06 -5.46 19.00
C PRO A 31 0.33 -5.62 17.51
N ASP A 32 1.60 -5.53 17.13
CA ASP A 32 1.99 -5.75 15.74
C ASP A 32 1.52 -7.14 15.30
N PRO A 33 0.80 -7.24 14.19
CA PRO A 33 0.40 -8.54 13.69
C PRO A 33 1.65 -9.35 13.33
N GLN A 34 1.69 -10.60 13.78
CA GLN A 34 2.75 -11.55 13.44
C GLN A 34 2.50 -12.10 12.02
N VAL A 35 2.58 -11.22 11.02
CA VAL A 35 2.43 -11.58 9.61
C VAL A 35 3.74 -11.32 8.87
N ASP A 36 4.12 -12.29 8.06
CA ASP A 36 5.24 -12.13 7.13
C ASP A 36 4.72 -11.39 5.89
N ILE A 37 5.09 -10.12 5.78
CA ILE A 37 4.68 -9.25 4.67
C ILE A 37 5.87 -9.07 3.74
N ASP A 38 5.92 -9.89 2.71
CA ASP A 38 6.94 -9.84 1.68
C ASP A 38 6.56 -8.81 0.58
N THR A 39 6.73 -7.53 0.91
CA THR A 39 6.56 -6.40 -0.01
C THR A 39 7.71 -5.39 0.16
N PRO A 40 7.98 -4.51 -0.84
CA PRO A 40 9.14 -3.63 -0.80
C PRO A 40 9.24 -2.72 0.42
N ALA A 41 8.11 -2.23 0.96
CA ALA A 41 8.12 -1.37 2.14
C ALA A 41 8.56 -2.14 3.39
N PHE A 42 8.14 -3.40 3.53
CA PHE A 42 8.49 -4.23 4.69
C PHE A 42 9.90 -4.81 4.62
N ALA A 43 10.49 -4.86 3.43
CA ALA A 43 11.89 -5.27 3.24
C ALA A 43 12.91 -4.20 3.69
N LYS A 44 12.48 -2.98 4.01
CA LYS A 44 13.35 -1.86 4.40
C LYS A 44 12.95 -1.27 5.76
N LYS A 45 13.92 -0.61 6.41
CA LYS A 45 13.71 -0.07 7.77
C LYS A 45 12.76 1.14 7.83
N HIS A 46 12.68 1.93 6.76
CA HIS A 46 11.93 3.19 6.73
C HIS A 46 11.38 3.48 5.34
N GLY A 47 10.25 4.16 5.31
CA GLY A 47 9.61 4.66 4.10
C GLY A 47 8.67 3.67 3.44
N PHE A 48 7.86 4.19 2.55
CA PHE A 48 6.90 3.43 1.75
C PHE A 48 7.52 2.96 0.44
N THR A 49 6.85 2.07 -0.26
CA THR A 49 7.26 1.57 -1.57
C THR A 49 7.36 2.72 -2.57
N THR A 50 8.54 2.91 -3.14
CA THR A 50 8.75 3.89 -4.21
C THR A 50 8.17 3.38 -5.54
N TYR A 51 7.95 4.28 -6.51
CA TYR A 51 7.50 3.91 -7.86
C TYR A 51 8.40 2.84 -8.50
N ARG A 52 9.73 2.97 -8.38
CA ARG A 52 10.68 1.99 -8.94
C ARG A 52 10.53 0.62 -8.28
N GLU A 53 10.48 0.57 -6.96
CA GLU A 53 10.29 -0.66 -6.20
C GLU A 53 8.95 -1.33 -6.53
N MET A 54 7.88 -0.54 -6.65
CA MET A 54 6.58 -1.02 -7.09
C MET A 54 6.66 -1.67 -8.48
N MET A 55 7.23 -0.97 -9.47
CA MET A 55 7.35 -1.50 -10.82
C MET A 55 8.19 -2.78 -10.86
N THR A 56 9.31 -2.84 -10.13
CA THR A 56 10.13 -4.05 -10.00
C THR A 56 9.31 -5.19 -9.42
N PHE A 57 8.61 -4.97 -8.30
CA PHE A 57 7.76 -5.97 -7.66
C PHE A 57 6.68 -6.52 -8.62
N LEU A 58 6.02 -5.64 -9.39
CA LEU A 58 4.98 -6.04 -10.35
C LEU A 58 5.54 -6.86 -11.51
N HIS A 59 6.72 -6.50 -12.03
CA HIS A 59 7.41 -7.27 -13.05
C HIS A 59 7.84 -8.65 -12.53
N ASP A 60 8.44 -8.69 -11.34
CA ASP A 60 8.86 -9.95 -10.71
C ASP A 60 7.66 -10.88 -10.47
N LEU A 61 6.55 -10.34 -9.97
CA LEU A 61 5.33 -11.11 -9.77
C LEU A 61 4.79 -11.69 -11.09
N ALA A 62 4.74 -10.87 -12.15
CA ALA A 62 4.26 -11.30 -13.46
C ALA A 62 5.22 -12.32 -14.13
N THR A 63 6.52 -12.20 -13.89
CA THR A 63 7.53 -13.12 -14.43
C THR A 63 7.51 -14.44 -13.68
N THR A 64 7.32 -14.41 -12.37
CA THR A 64 7.29 -15.61 -11.50
C THR A 64 6.02 -16.44 -11.72
N TYR A 65 4.88 -15.78 -11.99
CA TYR A 65 3.57 -16.43 -12.13
C TYR A 65 2.88 -16.08 -13.46
N PRO A 66 3.49 -16.36 -14.62
CA PRO A 66 3.02 -15.86 -15.92
C PRO A 66 1.66 -16.43 -16.35
N GLU A 67 1.25 -17.57 -15.80
CA GLU A 67 -0.07 -18.19 -16.07
C GLU A 67 -1.20 -17.53 -15.27
N ARG A 68 -0.90 -16.81 -14.20
CA ARG A 68 -1.88 -16.18 -13.31
C ARG A 68 -1.85 -14.67 -13.33
N VAL A 69 -0.68 -14.08 -13.56
CA VAL A 69 -0.43 -12.65 -13.42
C VAL A 69 -0.07 -12.04 -14.77
N LYS A 70 -0.79 -10.99 -15.15
CA LYS A 70 -0.49 -10.19 -16.34
C LYS A 70 -0.30 -8.73 -15.95
N LEU A 71 0.89 -8.19 -16.21
CA LEU A 71 1.15 -6.77 -16.10
C LEU A 71 0.74 -6.06 -17.40
N GLN A 72 0.00 -4.99 -17.27
CA GLN A 72 -0.43 -4.11 -18.36
C GLN A 72 -0.10 -2.67 -18.00
N ILE A 73 0.35 -1.89 -18.98
CA ILE A 73 0.49 -0.44 -18.84
C ILE A 73 -0.77 0.17 -19.45
N VAL A 74 -1.62 0.75 -18.58
CA VAL A 74 -2.93 1.29 -18.99
C VAL A 74 -2.87 2.76 -19.37
N GLY A 75 -1.74 3.42 -19.13
CA GLY A 75 -1.55 4.82 -19.48
C GLY A 75 -0.18 5.35 -19.04
N ARG A 76 0.00 6.66 -19.21
CA ARG A 76 1.17 7.40 -18.72
C ARG A 76 0.72 8.68 -18.04
N THR A 77 1.43 9.07 -17.02
CA THR A 77 1.21 10.32 -16.29
C THR A 77 1.71 11.53 -17.12
N GLN A 78 1.44 12.74 -16.63
CA GLN A 78 1.98 13.96 -17.22
C GLN A 78 3.53 14.01 -17.22
N ARG A 79 4.16 13.36 -16.24
CA ARG A 79 5.62 13.22 -16.15
C ARG A 79 6.17 12.02 -16.94
N GLY A 80 5.33 11.34 -17.74
CA GLY A 80 5.72 10.21 -18.58
C GLY A 80 5.87 8.88 -17.85
N ARG A 81 5.58 8.79 -16.54
CA ARG A 81 5.63 7.54 -15.78
C ARG A 81 4.51 6.60 -16.22
N GLU A 82 4.80 5.33 -16.31
CA GLU A 82 3.82 4.31 -16.66
C GLU A 82 2.82 4.08 -15.53
N ILE A 83 1.54 3.90 -15.89
CA ILE A 83 0.48 3.53 -14.93
C ILE A 83 0.23 2.04 -15.08
N PRO A 84 0.72 1.21 -14.11
CA PRO A 84 0.60 -0.23 -14.19
C PRO A 84 -0.77 -0.70 -13.70
N MET A 85 -1.27 -1.74 -14.33
CA MET A 85 -2.38 -2.56 -13.85
C MET A 85 -1.98 -4.03 -13.87
N ILE A 86 -2.23 -4.74 -12.80
CA ILE A 86 -2.06 -6.19 -12.72
C ILE A 86 -3.43 -6.85 -12.88
N LYS A 87 -3.54 -7.80 -13.79
CA LYS A 87 -4.63 -8.79 -13.79
C LYS A 87 -4.15 -10.05 -13.08
N VAL A 88 -4.89 -10.49 -12.07
CA VAL A 88 -4.69 -11.80 -11.43
C VAL A 88 -5.91 -12.68 -11.75
N SER A 89 -5.66 -13.84 -12.36
CA SER A 89 -6.71 -14.72 -12.89
C SER A 89 -6.19 -16.14 -13.04
N LYS A 90 -7.08 -17.11 -12.91
CA LYS A 90 -6.83 -18.52 -13.34
C LYS A 90 -7.41 -18.82 -14.74
N GLY A 91 -7.79 -17.79 -15.50
CA GLY A 91 -8.51 -17.97 -16.75
C GLY A 91 -9.97 -18.42 -16.55
N GLY A 92 -10.63 -18.83 -17.63
CA GLY A 92 -12.05 -19.21 -17.64
C GLY A 92 -12.98 -18.05 -17.98
N ASN A 93 -14.25 -18.39 -18.25
CA ASN A 93 -15.32 -17.46 -18.58
C ASN A 93 -16.30 -17.32 -17.40
N ASP A 94 -17.20 -16.37 -17.48
CA ASP A 94 -18.32 -16.17 -16.54
C ASP A 94 -17.88 -15.89 -15.10
N LYS A 95 -16.77 -15.13 -14.95
CA LYS A 95 -16.25 -14.67 -13.67
C LYS A 95 -16.62 -13.23 -13.40
N LEU A 96 -16.80 -12.93 -12.11
CA LEU A 96 -16.91 -11.56 -11.64
C LEU A 96 -15.58 -10.85 -11.90
N ARG A 97 -15.64 -9.62 -12.44
CA ARG A 97 -14.48 -8.76 -12.63
C ARG A 97 -14.45 -7.70 -11.54
N VAL A 98 -13.36 -7.67 -10.79
CA VAL A 98 -13.18 -6.74 -9.66
C VAL A 98 -12.01 -5.82 -9.97
N LEU A 99 -12.23 -4.52 -9.90
CA LEU A 99 -11.18 -3.51 -10.03
C LEU A 99 -10.88 -2.91 -8.66
N TYR A 100 -9.60 -2.97 -8.27
CA TYR A 100 -9.07 -2.23 -7.12
C TYR A 100 -8.13 -1.12 -7.57
N THR A 101 -8.29 0.05 -6.99
CA THR A 101 -7.40 1.19 -7.21
C THR A 101 -6.88 1.71 -5.87
N GLY A 102 -5.57 1.92 -5.80
CA GLY A 102 -4.91 2.52 -4.64
C GLY A 102 -4.30 3.88 -4.93
N CYS A 103 -3.87 4.58 -3.87
CA CYS A 103 -3.15 5.84 -3.96
C CYS A 103 -3.83 6.86 -4.88
N VAL A 104 -5.13 7.08 -4.72
CA VAL A 104 -5.88 8.13 -5.43
C VAL A 104 -5.33 9.51 -5.04
N HIS A 105 -5.03 9.68 -3.76
CA HIS A 105 -4.24 10.80 -3.25
C HIS A 105 -2.79 10.34 -3.08
N GLY A 106 -1.85 10.99 -3.77
CA GLY A 106 -0.45 10.55 -3.83
C GLY A 106 0.29 10.52 -2.50
N ASN A 107 -0.17 11.29 -1.51
CA ASN A 107 0.37 11.30 -0.15
C ASN A 107 -0.22 10.22 0.78
N GLU A 108 -1.04 9.30 0.26
CA GLU A 108 -1.69 8.21 1.02
C GLU A 108 -1.18 6.84 0.53
N PRO A 109 0.05 6.43 0.86
CA PRO A 109 0.68 5.23 0.31
C PRO A 109 0.12 3.92 0.86
N ALA A 110 -0.64 3.94 1.95
CA ALA A 110 -1.17 2.72 2.59
C ALA A 110 -2.01 1.86 1.62
N GLY A 111 -2.75 2.48 0.70
CA GLY A 111 -3.49 1.76 -0.34
C GLY A 111 -2.59 0.99 -1.30
N THR A 112 -1.45 1.56 -1.68
CA THR A 112 -0.43 0.88 -2.49
C THR A 112 0.11 -0.34 -1.75
N GLU A 113 0.55 -0.18 -0.49
CA GLU A 113 1.13 -1.28 0.30
C GLU A 113 0.14 -2.44 0.48
N GLY A 114 -1.10 -2.13 0.84
CA GLY A 114 -2.15 -3.13 0.98
C GLY A 114 -2.44 -3.88 -0.32
N LEU A 115 -2.45 -3.20 -1.47
CA LEU A 115 -2.70 -3.84 -2.76
C LEU A 115 -1.51 -4.68 -3.24
N LEU A 116 -0.26 -4.27 -3.00
CA LEU A 116 0.92 -5.11 -3.30
C LEU A 116 0.87 -6.41 -2.49
N TYR A 117 0.59 -6.32 -1.20
CA TYR A 117 0.42 -7.50 -0.35
C TYR A 117 -0.73 -8.39 -0.84
N PHE A 118 -1.90 -7.81 -1.11
CA PHE A 118 -3.07 -8.54 -1.60
C PHE A 118 -2.81 -9.29 -2.91
N MET A 119 -2.13 -8.65 -3.89
CA MET A 119 -1.75 -9.31 -5.14
C MET A 119 -0.86 -10.53 -4.88
N LYS A 120 0.12 -10.39 -3.99
CA LYS A 120 1.00 -11.51 -3.61
C LYS A 120 0.20 -12.65 -2.99
N GLN A 121 -0.68 -12.35 -2.04
CA GLN A 121 -1.52 -13.36 -1.39
C GLN A 121 -2.47 -14.05 -2.37
N LEU A 122 -3.13 -13.34 -3.27
CA LEU A 122 -3.96 -13.93 -4.34
C LEU A 122 -3.17 -14.92 -5.20
N THR A 123 -1.88 -14.69 -5.36
CA THR A 123 -1.02 -15.51 -6.23
C THR A 123 -0.44 -16.72 -5.51
N CYS A 124 -0.03 -16.56 -4.23
CA CYS A 124 0.75 -17.56 -3.49
C CYS A 124 -0.08 -18.32 -2.43
N ASP A 125 -1.08 -17.67 -1.80
CA ASP A 125 -1.88 -18.27 -0.75
C ASP A 125 -2.95 -19.19 -1.31
N SER A 126 -3.04 -20.40 -0.81
CA SER A 126 -3.99 -21.41 -1.30
C SER A 126 -5.45 -21.04 -1.01
N GLN A 127 -5.74 -20.40 0.12
CA GLN A 127 -7.09 -20.01 0.49
C GLN A 127 -7.56 -18.80 -0.33
N LEU A 128 -6.73 -17.75 -0.43
CA LEU A 128 -7.08 -16.56 -1.20
C LEU A 128 -7.08 -16.83 -2.71
N SER A 129 -6.21 -17.70 -3.21
CA SER A 129 -6.20 -18.07 -4.62
C SER A 129 -7.47 -18.83 -5.06
N ALA A 130 -8.25 -19.40 -4.13
CA ALA A 130 -9.55 -20.00 -4.43
C ALA A 130 -10.57 -18.95 -4.92
N LEU A 131 -10.42 -17.68 -4.58
CA LEU A 131 -11.24 -16.59 -5.12
C LEU A 131 -11.10 -16.49 -6.64
N LEU A 132 -9.93 -16.85 -7.18
CA LEU A 132 -9.67 -16.80 -8.62
C LEU A 132 -10.48 -17.82 -9.42
N ASP A 133 -11.15 -18.75 -8.78
CA ASP A 133 -12.07 -19.68 -9.45
C ASP A 133 -13.39 -18.98 -9.84
N LYS A 134 -13.75 -17.90 -9.12
CA LYS A 134 -14.99 -17.13 -9.29
C LYS A 134 -14.77 -15.70 -9.77
N MET A 135 -13.57 -15.17 -9.61
CA MET A 135 -13.27 -13.76 -9.84
C MET A 135 -11.97 -13.56 -10.60
N ASP A 136 -11.94 -12.54 -11.45
CA ASP A 136 -10.73 -11.96 -12.01
C ASP A 136 -10.49 -10.62 -11.34
N PHE A 137 -9.28 -10.40 -10.82
CA PHE A 137 -8.89 -9.15 -10.18
C PHE A 137 -8.05 -8.29 -11.12
N TYR A 138 -8.43 -7.04 -11.23
CA TYR A 138 -7.68 -5.97 -11.92
C TYR A 138 -7.24 -4.98 -10.85
N ILE A 139 -5.95 -4.79 -10.68
CA ILE A 139 -5.41 -4.04 -9.54
C ILE A 139 -4.45 -2.97 -10.04
N MET A 140 -4.76 -1.72 -9.73
CA MET A 140 -3.91 -0.56 -9.96
C MET A 140 -3.39 -0.08 -8.60
N PRO A 141 -2.17 -0.45 -8.19
CA PRO A 141 -1.69 -0.17 -6.83
C PRO A 141 -1.49 1.33 -6.57
N SER A 142 -1.22 2.10 -7.60
CA SER A 142 -1.16 3.55 -7.53
C SER A 142 -1.71 4.17 -8.82
N VAL A 143 -2.76 5.00 -8.70
CA VAL A 143 -3.31 5.74 -9.84
C VAL A 143 -2.77 7.16 -9.92
N ASN A 144 -2.38 7.76 -8.80
CA ASN A 144 -1.77 9.10 -8.74
C ASN A 144 -0.25 9.02 -8.50
N ILE A 145 0.45 8.46 -9.47
CA ILE A 145 1.90 8.19 -9.39
C ILE A 145 2.73 9.48 -9.31
N ASP A 146 2.28 10.57 -9.90
CA ASP A 146 3.02 11.84 -9.87
C ASP A 146 2.84 12.61 -8.57
N GLY A 147 1.84 12.26 -7.78
CA GLY A 147 1.56 12.84 -6.47
C GLY A 147 2.23 12.11 -5.30
N SER A 148 2.91 10.99 -5.56
CA SER A 148 3.58 10.15 -4.56
C SER A 148 5.08 10.41 -4.47
#